data_ae015067ceabe7e739638b0cb00397f8
#
_entry.id   ae015067ceabe7e739638b0cb00397f8
#
_cell.length_a   1.000
_cell.length_b   1.000
_cell.length_c   1.000
_cell.angle_alpha   90.00
_cell.angle_beta   90.00
_cell.angle_gamma   90.00
#
_symmetry.space_group_name_H-M   'P 1'
#
loop_
_entity.id
_entity.type
_entity.pdbx_description
1 polymer ?
#
loop_
_entity_poly.entity_id
_entity_poly.type
_entity_poly.pdbx_seq_one_letter_code
_entity_poly.pdbx_strand_id
1 'polypeptide(L)'
;MTSRGFKSLTAAAALISLTLAASPQARIAAQGAPQVRTTEGPVQGFVRNGVNTFLGIPYAAPPTGAQRWQPPQPVAAWSDTLQATKFANTCPQITELGVFAGPVSVTEDCLFLNVFTPQAKSAKPLPVLVWIHGGGLFDGETNDYDPTALVKGGPGGPTVVVTINYRLGLLGYFAHPVIDAEGHDFGNYGLMDQQAALRWVKRNIAAFGGDPGNVTVGGQSAGSTSTAALVISPDSAGLFHRAIFQSGPLLTVAPRELAEQRGQKFAAAAGCGEEVNGAAGDCLRKLSVSKILSLQGTAAANGPYVNGLLVDGKVLPIPGDTAWETGKFNHMPIMNGGVADEGAFAASIDELFFGAMTPDRYAELVKSTYGGPAGPGAGPPNYKEGTPDAVMAKYPLSAYKAPGDAWTAVATDANVCRHPYLNARVSQHVPLYTYEFADRDAAWYFPKINFAHGAAHTIDIQFLFVDWHGGPLGILHPLTQQEHALSKQLVGAWTNFMYAGNPNLKGNAPWPRYTKDAPVYLSQNVGHLSTITEAQYRSAHKCDFWDTVLIY
;
A
#
# COMPACT_ATOMS: atom_id res chain seq x y z
N MET A 1 -8.84 -60.78 -70.29
CA MET A 1 -10.25 -60.90 -69.94
C MET A 1 -10.45 -59.96 -68.74
N THR A 2 -11.14 -58.97 -68.74
CA THR A 2 -12.22 -58.21 -69.30
C THR A 2 -12.11 -56.75 -68.76
N SER A 3 -12.23 -55.83 -69.67
CA SER A 3 -12.29 -54.37 -69.44
C SER A 3 -13.56 -53.90 -68.76
N ARG A 4 -13.51 -52.84 -67.93
CA ARG A 4 -14.62 -51.87 -67.72
C ARG A 4 -13.93 -50.63 -67.15
N GLY A 5 -13.86 -49.48 -67.79
CA GLY A 5 -14.95 -48.68 -68.25
C GLY A 5 -14.89 -47.40 -67.34
N PHE A 6 -14.07 -46.37 -67.76
CA PHE A 6 -14.02 -45.05 -67.08
C PHE A 6 -15.23 -44.23 -67.51
N LYS A 7 -16.03 -43.77 -66.56
CA LYS A 7 -16.98 -42.67 -66.72
C LYS A 7 -16.46 -41.38 -66.08
N SER A 8 -16.30 -40.40 -66.93
CA SER A 8 -15.98 -39.02 -66.57
C SER A 8 -17.16 -38.36 -65.84
N LEU A 9 -16.93 -37.81 -64.68
CA LEU A 9 -17.84 -36.84 -64.04
C LEU A 9 -17.15 -35.47 -64.02
N THR A 10 -17.73 -34.55 -64.75
CA THR A 10 -17.44 -33.12 -64.71
C THR A 10 -17.97 -32.55 -63.41
N ALA A 11 -17.09 -32.06 -62.51
CA ALA A 11 -17.48 -31.33 -61.32
C ALA A 11 -17.49 -29.81 -61.62
N ALA A 12 -18.65 -29.22 -61.50
CA ALA A 12 -18.87 -27.78 -61.56
C ALA A 12 -18.33 -27.13 -60.27
N ALA A 13 -17.37 -26.23 -60.38
CA ALA A 13 -16.86 -25.44 -59.28
C ALA A 13 -17.85 -24.29 -58.94
N ALA A 14 -18.57 -24.39 -57.85
CA ALA A 14 -19.34 -23.28 -57.28
C ALA A 14 -18.39 -22.43 -56.41
N LEU A 15 -18.07 -21.22 -56.85
CA LEU A 15 -17.41 -20.21 -56.02
C LEU A 15 -18.37 -19.73 -54.92
N ILE A 16 -18.17 -20.18 -53.70
CA ILE A 16 -18.82 -19.61 -52.52
C ILE A 16 -17.99 -18.43 -52.06
N SER A 17 -18.44 -17.21 -52.33
CA SER A 17 -17.91 -15.99 -51.77
C SER A 17 -18.20 -15.95 -50.26
N LEU A 18 -17.23 -16.31 -49.42
CA LEU A 18 -17.31 -16.07 -47.98
C LEU A 18 -17.12 -14.56 -47.73
N THR A 19 -18.21 -13.85 -47.57
CA THR A 19 -18.20 -12.54 -46.92
C THR A 19 -17.93 -12.77 -45.44
N LEU A 20 -16.69 -12.50 -44.97
CA LEU A 20 -16.35 -12.38 -43.55
C LEU A 20 -17.16 -11.20 -42.98
N ALA A 21 -18.30 -11.50 -42.42
CA ALA A 21 -18.99 -10.56 -41.54
C ALA A 21 -18.13 -10.41 -40.28
N ALA A 22 -17.40 -9.30 -40.16
CA ALA A 22 -16.67 -8.95 -38.94
C ALA A 22 -17.67 -8.98 -37.77
N SER A 23 -17.34 -9.77 -36.74
CA SER A 23 -18.19 -9.92 -35.56
C SER A 23 -18.50 -8.53 -34.94
N PRO A 24 -19.70 -8.32 -34.36
CA PRO A 24 -20.05 -7.04 -33.72
C PRO A 24 -19.05 -6.59 -32.63
N GLN A 25 -18.35 -7.53 -31.98
CA GLN A 25 -17.32 -7.26 -30.98
C GLN A 25 -16.08 -6.54 -31.56
N ALA A 26 -15.68 -6.83 -32.79
CA ALA A 26 -14.56 -6.14 -33.43
C ALA A 26 -14.90 -4.68 -33.83
N ARG A 27 -16.17 -4.38 -34.06
CA ARG A 27 -16.64 -3.02 -34.36
C ARG A 27 -16.82 -2.15 -33.12
N ILE A 28 -17.12 -2.74 -31.95
CA ILE A 28 -17.23 -1.99 -30.67
C ILE A 28 -15.84 -1.59 -30.16
N ALA A 29 -14.81 -2.40 -30.38
CA ALA A 29 -13.43 -2.10 -30.00
C ALA A 29 -12.78 -0.97 -30.86
N ALA A 30 -13.34 -0.65 -32.03
CA ALA A 30 -12.83 0.40 -32.90
C ALA A 30 -13.49 1.78 -32.70
N GLN A 31 -14.57 1.87 -31.96
CA GLN A 31 -15.23 3.13 -31.64
C GLN A 31 -15.05 3.49 -30.16
N GLY A 32 -14.06 4.37 -29.86
CA GLY A 32 -14.07 5.14 -28.62
C GLY A 32 -13.05 4.76 -27.55
N ALA A 33 -11.83 4.31 -27.91
CA ALA A 33 -10.76 4.24 -26.92
C ALA A 33 -10.59 5.63 -26.26
N PRO A 34 -10.62 5.74 -24.91
CA PRO A 34 -10.54 7.02 -24.25
C PRO A 34 -9.15 7.64 -24.47
N GLN A 35 -9.16 8.91 -24.90
CA GLN A 35 -7.94 9.69 -25.08
C GLN A 35 -8.00 10.96 -24.24
N VAL A 36 -6.88 11.32 -23.65
CA VAL A 36 -6.68 12.55 -22.90
C VAL A 36 -5.34 13.18 -23.29
N ARG A 37 -5.19 14.48 -23.01
CA ARG A 37 -3.92 15.17 -23.17
C ARG A 37 -3.45 15.64 -21.81
N THR A 38 -2.32 15.09 -21.37
CA THR A 38 -1.59 15.54 -20.19
C THR A 38 -0.67 16.70 -20.52
N THR A 39 -0.08 17.32 -19.52
CA THR A 39 0.96 18.35 -19.70
C THR A 39 2.21 17.79 -20.40
N GLU A 40 2.46 16.50 -20.22
CA GLU A 40 3.62 15.80 -20.80
C GLU A 40 3.35 15.32 -22.23
N GLY A 41 2.10 14.96 -22.57
CA GLY A 41 1.75 14.49 -23.92
C GLY A 41 0.37 13.82 -24.01
N PRO A 42 -0.03 13.38 -25.20
CA PRO A 42 -1.28 12.65 -25.40
C PRO A 42 -1.20 11.22 -24.88
N VAL A 43 -2.29 10.73 -24.27
CA VAL A 43 -2.39 9.39 -23.67
C VAL A 43 -3.68 8.72 -24.14
N GLN A 44 -3.58 7.47 -24.60
CA GLN A 44 -4.71 6.63 -24.98
C GLN A 44 -4.83 5.45 -24.04
N GLY A 45 -5.99 5.31 -23.41
CA GLY A 45 -6.36 4.17 -22.59
C GLY A 45 -7.29 3.20 -23.30
N PHE A 46 -7.99 2.41 -22.52
CA PHE A 46 -8.99 1.44 -22.98
C PHE A 46 -10.14 1.35 -21.97
N VAL A 47 -11.16 0.59 -22.29
CA VAL A 47 -12.28 0.33 -21.37
C VAL A 47 -12.12 -1.07 -20.79
N ARG A 48 -12.16 -1.16 -19.45
CA ARG A 48 -12.17 -2.42 -18.70
C ARG A 48 -13.30 -2.36 -17.65
N ASN A 49 -14.12 -3.38 -17.56
CA ASN A 49 -15.19 -3.49 -16.56
C ASN A 49 -16.14 -2.26 -16.49
N GLY A 50 -16.33 -1.54 -17.62
CA GLY A 50 -17.12 -0.32 -17.67
C GLY A 50 -16.43 0.92 -17.08
N VAL A 51 -15.11 0.89 -16.99
CA VAL A 51 -14.25 1.96 -16.49
C VAL A 51 -13.22 2.32 -17.57
N ASN A 52 -13.01 3.61 -17.85
CA ASN A 52 -11.87 4.06 -18.64
C ASN A 52 -10.61 3.84 -17.84
N THR A 53 -9.67 3.11 -18.41
CA THR A 53 -8.46 2.63 -17.76
C THR A 53 -7.23 3.11 -18.54
N PHE A 54 -6.31 3.75 -17.85
CA PHE A 54 -5.04 4.23 -18.39
C PHE A 54 -3.91 3.68 -17.51
N LEU A 55 -3.08 2.80 -18.05
CA LEU A 55 -2.04 2.08 -17.31
C LEU A 55 -0.64 2.50 -17.74
N GLY A 56 0.28 2.60 -16.77
CA GLY A 56 1.70 2.80 -17.04
C GLY A 56 2.03 4.21 -17.55
N ILE A 57 1.42 5.24 -17.01
CA ILE A 57 1.76 6.64 -17.33
C ILE A 57 2.97 7.05 -16.48
N PRO A 58 4.10 7.50 -17.09
CA PRO A 58 5.24 7.96 -16.31
C PRO A 58 4.93 9.31 -15.64
N TYR A 59 5.20 9.42 -14.34
CA TYR A 59 5.04 10.66 -13.58
C TYR A 59 6.36 11.35 -13.24
N ALA A 60 7.47 10.61 -13.37
CA ALA A 60 8.84 11.08 -13.21
C ALA A 60 9.78 10.35 -14.16
N ALA A 61 10.96 10.93 -14.39
CA ALA A 61 12.00 10.30 -15.18
C ALA A 61 12.57 9.05 -14.47
N PRO A 62 13.09 8.04 -15.22
CA PRO A 62 13.67 6.84 -14.64
C PRO A 62 14.80 7.18 -13.66
N PRO A 63 14.77 6.73 -12.40
CA PRO A 63 15.82 7.02 -11.42
C PRO A 63 17.02 6.07 -11.54
N THR A 64 17.59 5.97 -12.76
CA THR A 64 18.66 5.04 -13.12
C THR A 64 20.04 5.70 -13.15
N GLY A 65 21.09 4.93 -12.96
CA GLY A 65 22.47 5.40 -13.10
C GLY A 65 22.80 6.56 -12.15
N ALA A 66 23.15 7.72 -12.69
CA ALA A 66 23.43 8.93 -11.88
C ALA A 66 22.20 9.46 -11.14
N GLN A 67 21.00 9.11 -11.56
CA GLN A 67 19.76 9.50 -10.90
C GLN A 67 19.37 8.57 -9.74
N ARG A 68 20.08 7.45 -9.56
CA ARG A 68 19.88 6.59 -8.39
C ARG A 68 20.20 7.38 -7.12
N TRP A 69 19.32 7.30 -6.11
CA TRP A 69 19.39 8.08 -4.87
C TRP A 69 19.46 9.60 -5.12
N GLN A 70 18.67 10.04 -6.10
CA GLN A 70 18.36 11.46 -6.32
C GLN A 70 16.85 11.66 -6.15
N PRO A 71 16.38 12.87 -5.80
CA PRO A 71 14.97 13.22 -5.90
C PRO A 71 14.41 12.96 -7.31
N PRO A 72 13.12 12.56 -7.44
CA PRO A 72 12.52 12.29 -8.74
C PRO A 72 12.56 13.52 -9.65
N GLN A 73 13.00 13.30 -10.88
CA GLN A 73 13.13 14.34 -11.90
C GLN A 73 11.90 14.38 -12.81
N PRO A 74 11.57 15.54 -13.40
CA PRO A 74 10.49 15.64 -14.36
C PRO A 74 10.68 14.69 -15.54
N VAL A 75 9.60 14.05 -15.98
CA VAL A 75 9.61 13.25 -17.20
C VAL A 75 9.66 14.16 -18.44
N ALA A 76 10.35 13.74 -19.48
CA ALA A 76 10.39 14.45 -20.76
C ALA A 76 9.01 14.42 -21.44
N ALA A 77 8.59 15.55 -22.00
CA ALA A 77 7.38 15.61 -22.79
C ALA A 77 7.50 14.77 -24.08
N TRP A 78 6.36 14.21 -24.51
CA TRP A 78 6.27 13.38 -25.72
C TRP A 78 5.23 13.92 -26.70
N SER A 79 5.45 13.71 -28.00
CA SER A 79 4.56 14.14 -29.09
C SER A 79 3.59 13.03 -29.51
N ASP A 80 4.05 11.79 -29.52
CA ASP A 80 3.29 10.64 -29.97
C ASP A 80 2.31 10.17 -28.88
N THR A 81 1.20 9.55 -29.28
CA THR A 81 0.22 9.09 -28.31
C THR A 81 0.75 7.90 -27.52
N LEU A 82 0.97 8.09 -26.21
CA LEU A 82 1.32 7.03 -25.27
C LEU A 82 0.17 6.01 -25.19
N GLN A 83 0.45 4.75 -25.51
CA GLN A 83 -0.51 3.66 -25.42
C GLN A 83 -0.54 3.13 -23.96
N ALA A 84 -1.37 3.75 -23.12
CA ALA A 84 -1.52 3.42 -21.71
C ALA A 84 -2.47 2.21 -21.51
N THR A 85 -2.09 1.06 -22.10
CA THR A 85 -2.92 -0.16 -22.15
C THR A 85 -2.35 -1.33 -21.38
N LYS A 86 -1.19 -1.17 -20.75
CA LYS A 86 -0.49 -2.20 -19.96
C LYS A 86 0.08 -1.56 -18.71
N PHE A 87 0.10 -2.30 -17.62
CA PHE A 87 0.91 -1.91 -16.47
C PHE A 87 2.38 -1.78 -16.87
N ALA A 88 3.03 -0.80 -16.30
CA ALA A 88 4.48 -0.61 -16.48
C ALA A 88 5.28 -1.48 -15.50
N ASN A 89 6.58 -1.29 -15.49
CA ASN A 89 7.48 -2.04 -14.64
C ASN A 89 7.18 -1.81 -13.15
N THR A 90 7.27 -2.89 -12.40
CA THR A 90 7.27 -2.88 -10.93
C THR A 90 8.66 -2.44 -10.43
N CYS A 91 8.72 -1.67 -9.36
CA CYS A 91 9.98 -1.23 -8.77
C CYS A 91 10.81 -2.41 -8.25
N PRO A 92 12.14 -2.28 -8.20
CA PRO A 92 13.02 -3.36 -7.77
C PRO A 92 12.62 -3.93 -6.42
N GLN A 93 12.40 -5.24 -6.40
CA GLN A 93 12.05 -6.02 -5.23
C GLN A 93 12.35 -7.50 -5.43
N ILE A 94 12.50 -8.22 -4.35
CA ILE A 94 12.42 -9.68 -4.30
C ILE A 94 11.13 -10.02 -3.57
N THR A 95 10.50 -11.14 -3.89
CA THR A 95 9.21 -11.53 -3.29
C THR A 95 9.42 -11.99 -1.84
N GLU A 96 9.72 -11.03 -0.95
CA GLU A 96 10.08 -11.30 0.45
C GLU A 96 8.85 -11.59 1.32
N LEU A 97 7.73 -10.89 1.06
CA LEU A 97 6.47 -11.14 1.77
C LEU A 97 5.67 -12.33 1.19
N GLY A 98 6.20 -13.03 0.21
CA GLY A 98 5.55 -14.19 -0.38
C GLY A 98 4.28 -13.81 -1.12
N VAL A 99 3.12 -14.06 -0.50
CA VAL A 99 1.81 -13.82 -1.14
C VAL A 99 1.41 -12.36 -1.21
N PHE A 100 2.05 -11.46 -0.47
CA PHE A 100 1.79 -10.01 -0.49
C PHE A 100 2.99 -9.25 -1.04
N ALA A 101 3.35 -9.52 -2.27
CA ALA A 101 4.48 -8.88 -2.94
C ALA A 101 4.24 -8.84 -4.44
N GLY A 102 4.86 -7.88 -5.12
CA GLY A 102 4.96 -7.89 -6.58
C GLY A 102 5.89 -9.00 -7.09
N PRO A 103 5.95 -9.21 -8.41
CA PRO A 103 6.92 -10.11 -8.99
C PRO A 103 8.35 -9.60 -8.76
N VAL A 104 9.31 -10.52 -8.70
CA VAL A 104 10.73 -10.14 -8.65
C VAL A 104 11.07 -9.17 -9.78
N SER A 105 11.64 -8.03 -9.43
CA SER A 105 12.04 -6.99 -10.38
C SER A 105 13.42 -6.43 -10.03
N VAL A 106 14.20 -6.15 -11.09
CA VAL A 106 15.48 -5.46 -11.00
C VAL A 106 15.49 -4.17 -11.83
N THR A 107 14.32 -3.69 -12.24
CA THR A 107 14.16 -2.56 -13.15
C THR A 107 13.92 -1.28 -12.37
N GLU A 108 14.86 -0.36 -12.38
CA GLU A 108 14.74 0.95 -11.71
C GLU A 108 13.82 1.93 -12.47
N ASP A 109 13.56 1.74 -13.77
CA ASP A 109 12.55 2.51 -14.51
C ASP A 109 11.14 2.02 -14.11
N CYS A 110 10.61 2.57 -13.02
CA CYS A 110 9.38 2.09 -12.39
C CYS A 110 8.46 3.20 -11.87
N LEU A 111 8.77 4.47 -12.10
CA LEU A 111 7.99 5.60 -11.59
C LEU A 111 6.77 5.89 -12.46
N PHE A 112 5.81 5.00 -12.39
CA PHE A 112 4.58 5.01 -13.19
C PHE A 112 3.34 5.05 -12.29
N LEU A 113 2.26 5.58 -12.85
CA LEU A 113 0.93 5.58 -12.25
C LEU A 113 -0.11 5.06 -13.24
N ASN A 114 -1.26 4.69 -12.70
CA ASN A 114 -2.44 4.30 -13.47
C ASN A 114 -3.60 5.20 -13.09
N VAL A 115 -4.48 5.51 -14.05
CA VAL A 115 -5.67 6.33 -13.83
C VAL A 115 -6.91 5.56 -14.27
N PHE A 116 -7.91 5.54 -13.40
CA PHE A 116 -9.20 4.89 -13.63
C PHE A 116 -10.32 5.91 -13.45
N THR A 117 -11.21 6.03 -14.45
CA THR A 117 -12.27 7.05 -14.44
C THR A 117 -13.57 6.48 -15.00
N PRO A 118 -14.74 6.97 -14.57
CA PRO A 118 -16.02 6.54 -15.12
C PRO A 118 -16.08 6.76 -16.64
N GLN A 119 -16.75 5.85 -17.37
CA GLN A 119 -17.01 6.05 -18.79
C GLN A 119 -17.93 7.25 -19.08
N ALA A 120 -18.95 7.40 -18.26
CA ALA A 120 -19.86 8.54 -18.40
C ALA A 120 -19.20 9.81 -17.92
N LYS A 121 -19.22 10.85 -18.76
CA LYS A 121 -18.75 12.19 -18.36
C LYS A 121 -19.63 12.70 -17.22
N SER A 122 -18.99 13.14 -16.14
CA SER A 122 -19.67 13.85 -15.07
C SER A 122 -19.85 15.33 -15.44
N ALA A 123 -20.97 15.91 -15.01
CA ALA A 123 -21.22 17.34 -15.18
C ALA A 123 -20.31 18.21 -14.28
N LYS A 124 -19.73 17.63 -13.23
CA LYS A 124 -18.80 18.28 -12.31
C LYS A 124 -17.54 17.45 -12.19
N PRO A 125 -16.37 18.06 -11.93
CA PRO A 125 -15.16 17.31 -11.61
C PRO A 125 -15.40 16.36 -10.43
N LEU A 126 -14.81 15.17 -10.49
CA LEU A 126 -15.01 14.08 -9.53
C LEU A 126 -13.91 14.10 -8.46
N PRO A 127 -14.20 13.71 -7.22
CA PRO A 127 -13.16 13.50 -6.23
C PRO A 127 -12.17 12.43 -6.69
N VAL A 128 -10.93 12.58 -6.28
CA VAL A 128 -9.81 11.73 -6.68
C VAL A 128 -9.29 10.97 -5.46
N LEU A 129 -9.09 9.66 -5.59
CA LEU A 129 -8.29 8.86 -4.66
C LEU A 129 -6.92 8.62 -5.28
N VAL A 130 -5.85 8.95 -4.58
CA VAL A 130 -4.51 8.46 -4.87
C VAL A 130 -4.22 7.34 -3.89
N TRP A 131 -4.09 6.11 -4.42
CA TRP A 131 -3.84 4.92 -3.63
C TRP A 131 -2.38 4.55 -3.62
N ILE A 132 -1.83 4.35 -2.43
CA ILE A 132 -0.45 3.92 -2.18
C ILE A 132 -0.48 2.49 -1.66
N HIS A 133 0.14 1.57 -2.39
CA HIS A 133 0.19 0.16 -2.01
C HIS A 133 1.05 -0.07 -0.75
N GLY A 134 0.78 -1.17 -0.05
CA GLY A 134 1.56 -1.67 1.07
C GLY A 134 2.82 -2.44 0.64
N GLY A 135 3.29 -3.34 1.50
CA GLY A 135 4.47 -4.17 1.26
C GLY A 135 5.72 -3.72 2.02
N GLY A 136 5.56 -3.25 3.26
CA GLY A 136 6.68 -2.96 4.17
C GLY A 136 7.66 -1.88 3.71
N LEU A 137 7.36 -1.10 2.67
CA LEU A 137 8.23 -0.18 1.93
C LEU A 137 9.34 -0.86 1.13
N PHE A 138 9.33 -2.18 1.00
CA PHE A 138 10.34 -2.94 0.23
C PHE A 138 9.73 -3.89 -0.80
N ASP A 139 8.44 -4.19 -0.71
CA ASP A 139 7.65 -4.98 -1.66
C ASP A 139 6.39 -4.23 -2.10
N GLY A 140 5.69 -4.79 -3.08
CA GLY A 140 4.39 -4.32 -3.52
C GLY A 140 4.39 -3.70 -4.93
N GLU A 141 3.20 -3.58 -5.47
CA GLU A 141 2.96 -3.01 -6.80
C GLU A 141 1.51 -2.53 -6.96
N THR A 142 1.25 -1.76 -8.01
CA THR A 142 -0.10 -1.28 -8.33
C THR A 142 -0.94 -2.24 -9.14
N ASN A 143 -0.36 -3.31 -9.68
CA ASN A 143 -0.99 -4.17 -10.70
C ASN A 143 -2.12 -5.03 -10.11
N ASP A 144 -2.09 -5.23 -8.81
CA ASP A 144 -3.01 -6.08 -8.05
C ASP A 144 -4.31 -5.36 -7.62
N TYR A 145 -4.38 -4.05 -7.83
CA TYR A 145 -5.49 -3.23 -7.36
C TYR A 145 -6.43 -2.86 -8.51
N ASP A 146 -7.57 -3.57 -8.67
CA ASP A 146 -8.66 -3.16 -9.57
C ASP A 146 -9.65 -2.24 -8.83
N PRO A 147 -9.63 -0.92 -9.05
CA PRO A 147 -10.48 0.02 -8.32
C PRO A 147 -11.87 0.18 -8.92
N THR A 148 -12.32 -0.74 -9.77
CA THR A 148 -13.60 -0.65 -10.49
C THR A 148 -14.78 -0.33 -9.56
N ALA A 149 -14.83 -0.92 -8.36
CA ALA A 149 -15.89 -0.65 -7.40
C ALA A 149 -15.84 0.80 -6.88
N LEU A 150 -14.67 1.29 -6.50
CA LEU A 150 -14.45 2.68 -6.05
C LEU A 150 -14.74 3.69 -7.16
N VAL A 151 -14.32 3.40 -8.40
CA VAL A 151 -14.58 4.28 -9.56
C VAL A 151 -16.07 4.39 -9.87
N LYS A 152 -16.79 3.27 -9.85
CA LYS A 152 -18.26 3.26 -10.00
C LYS A 152 -18.95 3.96 -8.82
N GLY A 153 -18.31 3.89 -7.66
CA GLY A 153 -18.75 4.52 -6.43
C GLY A 153 -19.98 3.87 -5.81
N GLY A 154 -20.36 4.41 -4.66
CA GLY A 154 -21.57 4.06 -3.94
C GLY A 154 -22.58 5.22 -3.96
N PRO A 155 -23.39 5.37 -2.90
CA PRO A 155 -24.33 6.49 -2.75
C PRO A 155 -23.67 7.88 -2.76
N GLY A 156 -22.35 7.98 -2.46
CA GLY A 156 -21.58 9.21 -2.61
C GLY A 156 -21.40 9.65 -4.06
N GLY A 157 -21.43 8.72 -5.00
CA GLY A 157 -21.22 8.96 -6.43
C GLY A 157 -19.92 8.36 -6.96
N PRO A 158 -19.68 8.47 -8.28
CA PRO A 158 -18.49 7.97 -8.93
C PRO A 158 -17.25 8.79 -8.56
N THR A 159 -16.07 8.19 -8.70
CA THR A 159 -14.80 8.81 -8.37
C THR A 159 -13.74 8.55 -9.44
N VAL A 160 -12.62 9.27 -9.37
CA VAL A 160 -11.40 8.95 -10.11
C VAL A 160 -10.43 8.29 -9.14
N VAL A 161 -9.78 7.19 -9.55
CA VAL A 161 -8.76 6.54 -8.75
C VAL A 161 -7.43 6.55 -9.51
N VAL A 162 -6.37 6.87 -8.80
CA VAL A 162 -4.98 6.82 -9.27
C VAL A 162 -4.22 5.85 -8.38
N THR A 163 -3.51 4.88 -8.95
CA THR A 163 -2.59 4.00 -8.22
C THR A 163 -1.17 4.30 -8.65
N ILE A 164 -0.21 4.25 -7.74
CA ILE A 164 1.18 4.67 -8.00
C ILE A 164 2.19 3.62 -7.58
N ASN A 165 3.19 3.35 -8.40
CA ASN A 165 4.44 2.71 -7.98
C ASN A 165 5.40 3.78 -7.43
N TYR A 166 6.26 3.42 -6.49
CA TYR A 166 7.28 4.27 -5.89
C TYR A 166 8.50 3.43 -5.54
N ARG A 167 9.68 4.04 -5.44
CA ARG A 167 10.92 3.32 -5.09
C ARG A 167 10.82 2.66 -3.72
N LEU A 168 11.34 1.44 -3.65
CA LEU A 168 11.23 0.52 -2.53
C LEU A 168 12.61 0.19 -1.93
N GLY A 169 12.59 -0.32 -0.70
CA GLY A 169 13.77 -0.84 -0.02
C GLY A 169 14.94 0.14 0.01
N LEU A 170 16.14 -0.37 -0.17
CA LEU A 170 17.36 0.45 -0.20
C LEU A 170 17.43 1.42 -1.39
N LEU A 171 16.67 1.17 -2.46
CA LEU A 171 16.60 2.13 -3.58
C LEU A 171 15.65 3.30 -3.30
N GLY A 172 14.68 3.10 -2.41
CA GLY A 172 13.71 4.14 -2.00
C GLY A 172 14.04 4.84 -0.68
N TYR A 173 14.77 4.16 0.22
CA TYR A 173 14.98 4.62 1.60
C TYR A 173 16.42 4.38 2.03
N PHE A 174 17.35 5.18 1.54
CA PHE A 174 18.78 5.03 1.75
C PHE A 174 19.42 6.35 2.14
N ALA A 175 20.21 6.36 3.21
CA ALA A 175 21.03 7.48 3.63
C ALA A 175 22.49 7.05 3.72
N HIS A 176 23.37 7.87 3.19
CA HIS A 176 24.83 7.68 3.31
C HIS A 176 25.49 9.05 3.25
N PRO A 177 26.41 9.39 4.16
CA PRO A 177 26.95 10.76 4.26
C PRO A 177 27.48 11.33 2.94
N VAL A 178 28.05 10.49 2.05
CA VAL A 178 28.56 10.96 0.77
C VAL A 178 27.45 11.31 -0.22
N ILE A 179 26.33 10.59 -0.18
CA ILE A 179 25.15 10.86 -1.03
C ILE A 179 24.38 12.06 -0.48
N ASP A 180 24.24 12.11 0.84
CA ASP A 180 23.47 13.14 1.56
C ASP A 180 24.16 14.51 1.49
N ALA A 181 25.48 14.53 1.22
CA ALA A 181 26.27 15.75 1.03
C ALA A 181 26.21 16.32 -0.40
N GLU A 182 25.50 15.71 -1.34
CA GLU A 182 25.42 16.17 -2.74
C GLU A 182 24.56 17.43 -2.95
N GLY A 183 23.93 17.94 -1.90
CA GLY A 183 23.18 19.21 -1.91
C GLY A 183 21.73 19.10 -2.33
N HIS A 184 21.17 17.89 -2.40
CA HIS A 184 19.76 17.63 -2.63
C HIS A 184 19.07 17.01 -1.40
N ASP A 185 17.74 16.90 -1.43
CA ASP A 185 16.98 16.17 -0.42
C ASP A 185 17.31 14.67 -0.51
N PHE A 186 17.42 14.00 0.63
CA PHE A 186 17.97 12.65 0.68
C PHE A 186 17.14 11.71 1.58
N GLY A 187 17.47 10.43 1.51
CA GLY A 187 17.01 9.39 2.41
C GLY A 187 15.60 8.88 2.16
N ASN A 188 14.63 9.76 1.89
CA ASN A 188 13.22 9.44 1.70
C ASN A 188 12.79 9.49 0.22
N TYR A 189 13.57 8.88 -0.68
CA TYR A 189 13.31 8.98 -2.13
C TYR A 189 11.96 8.39 -2.54
N GLY A 190 11.53 7.27 -1.92
CA GLY A 190 10.20 6.70 -2.15
C GLY A 190 9.06 7.63 -1.74
N LEU A 191 9.22 8.40 -0.65
CA LEU A 191 8.25 9.43 -0.24
C LEU A 191 8.25 10.61 -1.22
N MET A 192 9.42 11.03 -1.69
CA MET A 192 9.54 12.08 -2.73
C MET A 192 8.89 11.65 -4.05
N ASP A 193 8.97 10.35 -4.41
CA ASP A 193 8.29 9.79 -5.58
C ASP A 193 6.76 9.93 -5.45
N GLN A 194 6.22 9.60 -4.26
CA GLN A 194 4.79 9.77 -3.97
C GLN A 194 4.37 11.25 -4.06
N GLN A 195 5.19 12.17 -3.57
CA GLN A 195 4.98 13.61 -3.74
C GLN A 195 5.02 14.04 -5.22
N ALA A 196 5.94 13.47 -6.01
CA ALA A 196 6.00 13.75 -7.45
C ALA A 196 4.75 13.25 -8.19
N ALA A 197 4.24 12.07 -7.82
CA ALA A 197 2.98 11.55 -8.34
C ALA A 197 1.79 12.44 -7.96
N LEU A 198 1.73 12.94 -6.73
CA LEU A 198 0.71 13.90 -6.29
C LEU A 198 0.80 15.24 -7.03
N ARG A 199 2.01 15.73 -7.31
CA ARG A 199 2.23 16.91 -8.17
C ARG A 199 1.77 16.66 -9.61
N TRP A 200 1.99 15.44 -10.13
CA TRP A 200 1.44 15.04 -11.43
C TRP A 200 -0.09 15.02 -11.42
N VAL A 201 -0.72 14.45 -10.38
CA VAL A 201 -2.18 14.48 -10.20
C VAL A 201 -2.70 15.92 -10.19
N LYS A 202 -2.07 16.81 -9.42
CA LYS A 202 -2.46 18.23 -9.35
C LYS A 202 -2.43 18.91 -10.71
N ARG A 203 -1.47 18.57 -11.60
CA ARG A 203 -1.35 19.16 -12.94
C ARG A 203 -2.31 18.54 -13.96
N ASN A 204 -2.58 17.25 -13.87
CA ASN A 204 -3.13 16.47 -14.99
C ASN A 204 -4.52 15.88 -14.76
N ILE A 205 -4.95 15.69 -13.50
CA ILE A 205 -6.14 14.87 -13.24
C ILE A 205 -7.44 15.47 -13.76
N ALA A 206 -7.48 16.79 -13.98
CA ALA A 206 -8.62 17.47 -14.59
C ALA A 206 -8.88 16.98 -16.02
N ALA A 207 -7.83 16.60 -16.78
CA ALA A 207 -7.98 16.03 -18.12
C ALA A 207 -8.70 14.67 -18.09
N PHE A 208 -8.64 13.97 -16.97
CA PHE A 208 -9.32 12.70 -16.73
C PHE A 208 -10.69 12.85 -16.04
N GLY A 209 -11.15 14.09 -15.84
CA GLY A 209 -12.43 14.40 -15.18
C GLY A 209 -12.37 14.45 -13.65
N GLY A 210 -11.18 14.34 -13.05
CA GLY A 210 -10.95 14.51 -11.61
C GLY A 210 -10.83 15.97 -11.18
N ASP A 211 -11.09 16.23 -9.92
CA ASP A 211 -10.94 17.55 -9.28
C ASP A 211 -9.59 17.63 -8.55
N PRO A 212 -8.62 18.42 -9.05
CA PRO A 212 -7.34 18.61 -8.36
C PRO A 212 -7.47 19.35 -7.02
N GLY A 213 -8.61 20.01 -6.76
CA GLY A 213 -8.98 20.63 -5.48
C GLY A 213 -9.69 19.67 -4.52
N ASN A 214 -9.91 18.41 -4.90
CA ASN A 214 -10.60 17.41 -4.09
C ASN A 214 -9.91 16.04 -4.16
N VAL A 215 -8.68 15.98 -3.69
CA VAL A 215 -7.82 14.79 -3.69
C VAL A 215 -7.78 14.18 -2.28
N THR A 216 -8.03 12.89 -2.20
CA THR A 216 -7.81 12.07 -1.00
C THR A 216 -6.59 11.18 -1.26
N VAL A 217 -5.65 11.12 -0.34
CA VAL A 217 -4.58 10.13 -0.35
C VAL A 217 -4.96 9.02 0.62
N GLY A 218 -4.77 7.79 0.21
CA GLY A 218 -5.01 6.63 1.07
C GLY A 218 -4.07 5.48 0.72
N GLY A 219 -3.87 4.62 1.67
CA GLY A 219 -3.07 3.42 1.49
C GLY A 219 -3.25 2.46 2.66
N GLN A 220 -2.82 1.23 2.45
CA GLN A 220 -2.88 0.19 3.46
C GLN A 220 -1.46 -0.22 3.88
N SER A 221 -1.24 -0.60 5.15
CA SER A 221 0.07 -1.05 5.65
C SER A 221 1.15 0.03 5.44
N ALA A 222 2.25 -0.29 4.78
CA ALA A 222 3.29 0.67 4.40
C ALA A 222 2.75 1.84 3.56
N GLY A 223 1.69 1.63 2.76
CA GLY A 223 0.98 2.71 2.06
C GLY A 223 0.25 3.65 3.02
N SER A 224 -0.30 3.13 4.11
CA SER A 224 -0.87 3.93 5.20
C SER A 224 0.21 4.73 5.93
N THR A 225 1.33 4.09 6.26
CA THR A 225 2.51 4.74 6.84
C THR A 225 3.05 5.85 5.94
N SER A 226 3.12 5.61 4.62
CA SER A 226 3.47 6.62 3.63
C SER A 226 2.46 7.77 3.61
N THR A 227 1.15 7.47 3.66
CA THR A 227 0.10 8.49 3.72
C THR A 227 0.26 9.37 4.98
N ALA A 228 0.55 8.78 6.13
CA ALA A 228 0.83 9.52 7.36
C ALA A 228 2.09 10.40 7.23
N ALA A 229 3.16 9.89 6.60
CA ALA A 229 4.37 10.67 6.32
C ALA A 229 4.09 11.86 5.38
N LEU A 230 3.26 11.67 4.34
CA LEU A 230 2.81 12.75 3.46
C LEU A 230 1.99 13.80 4.21
N VAL A 231 1.15 13.38 5.17
CA VAL A 231 0.40 14.33 6.03
C VAL A 231 1.35 15.16 6.90
N ILE A 232 2.45 14.57 7.37
CA ILE A 232 3.45 15.28 8.20
C ILE A 232 4.37 16.16 7.34
N SER A 233 4.70 15.73 6.14
CA SER A 233 5.66 16.43 5.27
C SER A 233 5.16 17.81 4.84
N PRO A 234 5.91 18.89 5.07
CA PRO A 234 5.53 20.22 4.62
C PRO A 234 5.49 20.35 3.09
N ASP A 235 6.32 19.57 2.36
CA ASP A 235 6.38 19.57 0.90
C ASP A 235 5.13 18.94 0.25
N SER A 236 4.28 18.34 1.05
CA SER A 236 2.99 17.79 0.61
C SER A 236 1.83 18.78 0.76
N ALA A 237 2.06 19.95 1.35
CA ALA A 237 1.02 20.95 1.60
C ALA A 237 0.26 21.34 0.31
N GLY A 238 -1.07 21.22 0.35
CA GLY A 238 -1.95 21.56 -0.77
C GLY A 238 -1.87 20.62 -1.98
N LEU A 239 -1.26 19.44 -1.83
CA LEU A 239 -1.29 18.39 -2.84
C LEU A 239 -2.52 17.47 -2.69
N PHE A 240 -3.07 17.36 -1.48
CA PHE A 240 -4.29 16.61 -1.17
C PHE A 240 -5.07 17.26 -0.02
N HIS A 241 -6.30 16.80 0.21
CA HIS A 241 -7.31 17.48 1.03
C HIS A 241 -7.93 16.57 2.08
N ARG A 242 -7.67 15.26 2.00
CA ARG A 242 -8.11 14.21 2.95
C ARG A 242 -7.12 13.08 2.98
N ALA A 243 -7.09 12.35 4.09
CA ALA A 243 -6.23 11.17 4.24
C ALA A 243 -6.99 9.96 4.78
N ILE A 244 -6.62 8.77 4.32
CA ILE A 244 -7.14 7.48 4.79
C ILE A 244 -5.95 6.62 5.21
N PHE A 245 -5.89 6.29 6.50
CA PHE A 245 -4.89 5.40 7.08
C PHE A 245 -5.55 4.03 7.31
N GLN A 246 -5.07 3.01 6.58
CA GLN A 246 -5.60 1.66 6.67
C GLN A 246 -4.50 0.72 7.18
N SER A 247 -4.60 0.29 8.44
CA SER A 247 -3.65 -0.63 9.09
C SER A 247 -2.18 -0.15 9.09
N GLY A 248 -1.91 1.11 9.50
CA GLY A 248 -0.51 1.54 9.54
C GLY A 248 -0.26 3.05 9.73
N PRO A 249 -0.97 3.74 10.64
CA PRO A 249 -0.79 5.18 10.80
C PRO A 249 0.42 5.57 11.66
N LEU A 250 1.06 4.60 12.29
CA LEU A 250 2.14 4.84 13.24
C LEU A 250 3.47 4.88 12.51
N LEU A 251 4.09 6.05 12.52
CA LEU A 251 5.40 6.28 11.92
C LEU A 251 6.51 5.87 12.87
N THR A 252 7.08 4.71 12.64
CA THR A 252 8.42 4.42 13.13
C THR A 252 9.41 4.99 12.12
N VAL A 253 10.16 6.02 12.51
CA VAL A 253 11.16 6.69 11.65
C VAL A 253 12.55 6.53 12.24
N ALA A 254 13.53 6.27 11.40
CA ALA A 254 14.91 6.19 11.81
C ALA A 254 15.47 7.61 12.04
N PRO A 255 16.22 7.87 13.13
CA PRO A 255 17.07 9.05 13.21
C PRO A 255 18.08 9.07 12.07
N ARG A 256 18.42 10.26 11.56
CA ARG A 256 19.39 10.46 10.47
C ARG A 256 20.70 9.72 10.72
N GLU A 257 21.28 9.90 11.87
CA GLU A 257 22.58 9.34 12.24
C GLU A 257 22.58 7.81 12.16
N LEU A 258 21.49 7.18 12.60
CA LEU A 258 21.33 5.74 12.52
C LEU A 258 21.18 5.27 11.06
N ALA A 259 20.44 6.02 10.26
CA ALA A 259 20.25 5.71 8.84
C ALA A 259 21.57 5.81 8.05
N GLU A 260 22.37 6.86 8.30
CA GLU A 260 23.70 7.03 7.71
C GLU A 260 24.68 5.93 8.14
N GLN A 261 24.69 5.54 9.43
CA GLN A 261 25.50 4.42 9.92
C GLN A 261 25.15 3.09 9.21
N ARG A 262 23.87 2.84 8.94
CA ARG A 262 23.44 1.66 8.17
C ARG A 262 23.91 1.73 6.74
N GLY A 263 23.81 2.91 6.11
CA GLY A 263 24.31 3.12 4.76
C GLY A 263 25.82 2.88 4.64
N GLN A 264 26.62 3.31 5.62
CA GLN A 264 28.05 3.01 5.66
C GLN A 264 28.33 1.50 5.82
N LYS A 265 27.60 0.81 6.70
CA LYS A 265 27.70 -0.66 6.82
C LYS A 265 27.29 -1.37 5.53
N PHE A 266 26.25 -0.87 4.85
CA PHE A 266 25.86 -1.38 3.55
C PHE A 266 26.96 -1.17 2.50
N ALA A 267 27.58 0.03 2.44
CA ALA A 267 28.68 0.33 1.52
C ALA A 267 29.85 -0.63 1.73
N ALA A 268 30.24 -0.88 2.99
CA ALA A 268 31.27 -1.86 3.33
C ALA A 268 30.91 -3.28 2.86
N ALA A 269 29.69 -3.76 3.16
CA ALA A 269 29.21 -5.09 2.75
C ALA A 269 29.07 -5.23 1.23
N ALA A 270 28.81 -4.13 0.53
CA ALA A 270 28.75 -4.08 -0.94
C ALA A 270 30.13 -4.10 -1.61
N GLY A 271 31.21 -3.85 -0.85
CA GLY A 271 32.56 -3.75 -1.35
C GLY A 271 32.97 -2.33 -1.77
N CYS A 272 32.19 -1.30 -1.34
CA CYS A 272 32.47 0.12 -1.63
C CYS A 272 33.32 0.81 -0.54
N GLY A 273 33.72 0.06 0.50
CA GLY A 273 34.53 0.57 1.62
C GLY A 273 33.67 1.24 2.70
N GLU A 274 34.35 1.62 3.80
CA GLU A 274 33.73 2.30 4.95
C GLU A 274 33.98 3.81 4.92
N GLU A 275 34.81 4.28 4.02
CA GLU A 275 35.19 5.68 3.93
C GLU A 275 34.08 6.54 3.32
N VAL A 276 33.94 7.76 3.86
CA VAL A 276 32.99 8.76 3.35
C VAL A 276 33.74 9.65 2.35
N ASN A 277 33.82 9.20 1.09
CA ASN A 277 34.48 9.93 0.01
C ASN A 277 33.78 9.72 -1.35
N GLY A 278 34.16 10.50 -2.36
CA GLY A 278 33.56 10.43 -3.69
C GLY A 278 33.69 9.05 -4.35
N ALA A 279 34.77 8.31 -4.07
CA ALA A 279 34.96 6.96 -4.63
C ALA A 279 33.91 5.97 -4.10
N ALA A 280 33.53 6.09 -2.82
CA ALA A 280 32.45 5.30 -2.25
C ALA A 280 31.10 5.64 -2.89
N GLY A 281 30.79 6.92 -3.12
CA GLY A 281 29.57 7.35 -3.82
C GLY A 281 29.49 6.81 -5.26
N ASP A 282 30.57 6.90 -6.00
CA ASP A 282 30.68 6.35 -7.37
C ASP A 282 30.53 4.83 -7.39
N CYS A 283 31.12 4.13 -6.41
CA CYS A 283 30.99 2.69 -6.27
C CYS A 283 29.52 2.31 -6.01
N LEU A 284 28.86 2.95 -5.04
CA LEU A 284 27.47 2.70 -4.67
C LEU A 284 26.53 2.85 -5.89
N ARG A 285 26.69 3.91 -6.69
CA ARG A 285 25.87 4.12 -7.89
C ARG A 285 26.11 3.10 -9.00
N LYS A 286 27.28 2.47 -9.04
CA LYS A 286 27.63 1.42 -10.03
C LYS A 286 27.19 0.02 -9.59
N LEU A 287 26.71 -0.18 -8.37
CA LEU A 287 26.22 -1.48 -7.92
C LEU A 287 25.07 -1.95 -8.82
N SER A 288 25.07 -3.23 -9.15
CA SER A 288 23.88 -3.81 -9.81
C SER A 288 22.70 -3.83 -8.83
N VAL A 289 21.50 -3.68 -9.35
CA VAL A 289 20.27 -3.77 -8.56
C VAL A 289 20.20 -5.13 -7.84
N SER A 290 20.55 -6.22 -8.52
CA SER A 290 20.58 -7.55 -7.90
C SER A 290 21.54 -7.63 -6.70
N LYS A 291 22.69 -6.92 -6.75
CA LYS A 291 23.61 -6.85 -5.60
C LYS A 291 23.00 -6.08 -4.45
N ILE A 292 22.33 -4.95 -4.72
CA ILE A 292 21.62 -4.17 -3.70
C ILE A 292 20.54 -5.02 -3.03
N LEU A 293 19.68 -5.67 -3.82
CA LEU A 293 18.61 -6.52 -3.31
C LEU A 293 19.16 -7.72 -2.50
N SER A 294 20.26 -8.34 -2.95
CA SER A 294 20.88 -9.47 -2.22
C SER A 294 21.41 -9.09 -0.85
N LEU A 295 21.74 -7.81 -0.63
CA LEU A 295 22.22 -7.28 0.65
C LEU A 295 21.11 -6.66 1.49
N GLN A 296 19.97 -6.33 0.88
CA GLN A 296 18.84 -5.74 1.59
C GLN A 296 18.36 -6.63 2.74
N GLY A 297 18.49 -7.94 2.59
CA GLY A 297 18.01 -8.93 3.53
C GLY A 297 16.56 -9.31 3.26
N THR A 298 16.08 -10.34 3.92
CA THR A 298 14.69 -10.76 3.84
C THR A 298 13.82 -9.98 4.82
N ALA A 299 12.55 -9.79 4.50
CA ALA A 299 11.56 -9.09 5.33
C ALA A 299 11.47 -9.65 6.75
N ALA A 300 11.58 -10.97 6.88
CA ALA A 300 11.58 -11.64 8.17
C ALA A 300 12.76 -11.22 9.07
N ALA A 301 13.79 -10.64 8.48
CA ALA A 301 15.02 -10.27 9.20
C ALA A 301 15.15 -8.76 9.46
N ASN A 302 14.27 -7.88 8.91
CA ASN A 302 14.54 -6.44 8.89
C ASN A 302 16.03 -6.23 8.61
N GLY A 303 16.46 -6.48 7.37
CA GLY A 303 17.86 -6.55 7.01
C GLY A 303 18.66 -5.40 7.65
N PRO A 304 19.89 -5.62 8.08
CA PRO A 304 20.63 -4.69 8.94
C PRO A 304 20.85 -3.32 8.32
N TYR A 305 20.51 -3.15 7.05
CA TYR A 305 20.74 -1.93 6.27
C TYR A 305 19.46 -1.19 5.88
N VAL A 306 18.27 -1.80 6.01
CA VAL A 306 17.00 -1.18 5.60
C VAL A 306 16.57 -0.13 6.62
N ASN A 307 16.26 1.07 6.16
CA ASN A 307 15.89 2.19 7.02
C ASN A 307 14.38 2.40 7.14
N GLY A 308 13.61 2.10 6.08
CA GLY A 308 12.28 2.66 5.94
C GLY A 308 12.34 4.20 5.90
N LEU A 309 11.29 4.86 6.38
CA LEU A 309 11.26 6.32 6.53
C LEU A 309 12.28 6.80 7.59
N LEU A 310 12.87 7.96 7.34
CA LEU A 310 13.83 8.56 8.26
C LEU A 310 13.56 10.06 8.46
N VAL A 311 13.96 10.59 9.61
CA VAL A 311 13.96 12.03 9.87
C VAL A 311 15.16 12.64 9.17
N ASP A 312 14.91 13.33 8.05
CA ASP A 312 15.95 14.00 7.23
C ASP A 312 16.07 15.51 7.53
N GLY A 313 15.16 16.05 8.34
CA GLY A 313 15.11 17.46 8.70
C GLY A 313 14.40 18.35 7.68
N LYS A 314 13.92 17.83 6.55
CA LYS A 314 13.27 18.60 5.49
C LYS A 314 12.02 17.93 4.92
N VAL A 315 12.17 16.80 4.23
CA VAL A 315 11.02 16.05 3.65
C VAL A 315 10.19 15.45 4.77
N LEU A 316 10.83 14.87 5.77
CA LEU A 316 10.22 14.44 7.03
C LEU A 316 10.99 15.09 8.21
N PRO A 317 10.60 16.32 8.61
CA PRO A 317 11.42 17.14 9.49
C PRO A 317 11.43 16.69 10.95
N ILE A 318 10.38 15.97 11.39
CA ILE A 318 10.20 15.55 12.79
C ILE A 318 9.61 14.14 12.85
N PRO A 319 9.83 13.42 13.96
CA PRO A 319 9.16 12.14 14.21
C PRO A 319 7.62 12.25 14.18
N GLY A 320 6.96 11.18 13.78
CA GLY A 320 5.50 11.14 13.67
C GLY A 320 4.79 11.45 14.99
N ASP A 321 5.21 10.84 16.09
CA ASP A 321 4.61 11.08 17.40
C ASP A 321 4.67 12.56 17.80
N THR A 322 5.82 13.19 17.59
CA THR A 322 6.00 14.64 17.81
C THR A 322 5.09 15.47 16.93
N ALA A 323 4.90 15.08 15.66
CA ALA A 323 4.00 15.79 14.74
C ALA A 323 2.55 15.72 15.22
N TRP A 324 2.09 14.54 15.60
CA TRP A 324 0.72 14.32 16.08
C TRP A 324 0.46 15.03 17.42
N GLU A 325 1.40 15.00 18.33
CA GLU A 325 1.29 15.64 19.64
C GLU A 325 1.24 17.17 19.52
N THR A 326 2.11 17.74 18.69
CA THR A 326 2.26 19.19 18.55
C THR A 326 1.33 19.82 17.51
N GLY A 327 0.60 19.03 16.74
CA GLY A 327 -0.23 19.50 15.62
C GLY A 327 0.57 20.01 14.42
N LYS A 328 1.87 19.70 14.33
CA LYS A 328 2.74 20.11 13.21
C LYS A 328 2.62 19.16 12.03
N PHE A 329 1.46 19.17 11.39
CA PHE A 329 1.16 18.38 10.18
C PHE A 329 0.14 19.13 9.31
N ASN A 330 -0.11 18.69 8.10
CA ASN A 330 -1.10 19.27 7.19
C ASN A 330 -2.52 18.93 7.67
N HIS A 331 -3.29 19.90 8.11
CA HIS A 331 -4.61 19.70 8.70
C HIS A 331 -5.67 19.39 7.63
N MET A 332 -6.34 18.26 7.76
CA MET A 332 -7.42 17.81 6.87
C MET A 332 -8.25 16.73 7.57
N PRO A 333 -9.48 16.40 7.12
CA PRO A 333 -10.20 15.23 7.62
C PRO A 333 -9.40 13.94 7.41
N ILE A 334 -9.37 13.08 8.45
CA ILE A 334 -8.67 11.81 8.45
C ILE A 334 -9.65 10.68 8.76
N MET A 335 -9.55 9.57 8.03
CA MET A 335 -10.13 8.28 8.37
C MET A 335 -8.99 7.36 8.78
N ASN A 336 -9.07 6.73 9.96
CA ASN A 336 -8.02 5.87 10.49
C ASN A 336 -8.63 4.57 11.04
N GLY A 337 -8.08 3.45 10.63
CA GLY A 337 -8.49 2.16 11.17
C GLY A 337 -7.56 1.04 10.78
N GLY A 338 -7.92 -0.15 11.18
CA GLY A 338 -7.20 -1.38 10.90
C GLY A 338 -8.14 -2.58 11.04
N VAL A 339 -7.57 -3.75 11.14
CA VAL A 339 -8.28 -5.02 11.25
C VAL A 339 -8.15 -5.60 12.65
N ALA A 340 -9.09 -6.46 13.05
CA ALA A 340 -9.17 -6.97 14.42
C ALA A 340 -8.08 -8.00 14.78
N ASP A 341 -7.43 -8.62 13.81
CA ASP A 341 -6.40 -9.65 14.01
C ASP A 341 -5.14 -9.34 13.17
N GLU A 342 -4.61 -8.11 13.28
CA GLU A 342 -3.46 -7.59 12.51
C GLU A 342 -2.27 -8.56 12.50
N GLY A 343 -1.96 -9.19 13.63
CA GLY A 343 -0.81 -10.08 13.80
C GLY A 343 -0.91 -11.39 13.03
N ALA A 344 -2.10 -11.76 12.55
CA ALA A 344 -2.28 -13.01 11.79
C ALA A 344 -1.47 -13.04 10.50
N PHE A 345 -1.27 -11.89 9.85
CA PHE A 345 -0.42 -11.79 8.66
C PHE A 345 1.04 -12.16 8.96
N ALA A 346 1.62 -11.58 10.02
CA ALA A 346 3.00 -11.88 10.43
C ALA A 346 3.16 -13.36 10.82
N ALA A 347 2.17 -13.92 11.53
CA ALA A 347 2.14 -15.34 11.87
C ALA A 347 2.04 -16.23 10.61
N SER A 348 1.25 -15.83 9.61
CA SER A 348 1.10 -16.54 8.35
C SER A 348 2.40 -16.55 7.53
N ILE A 349 3.11 -15.42 7.49
CA ILE A 349 4.42 -15.32 6.84
C ILE A 349 5.44 -16.21 7.57
N ASP A 350 5.47 -16.20 8.89
CA ASP A 350 6.36 -17.08 9.66
C ASP A 350 6.11 -18.56 9.34
N GLU A 351 4.83 -19.00 9.32
CA GLU A 351 4.50 -20.38 8.92
C GLU A 351 4.84 -20.71 7.47
N LEU A 352 4.71 -19.76 6.56
CA LEU A 352 5.05 -19.96 5.14
C LEU A 352 6.54 -20.29 4.96
N PHE A 353 7.41 -19.64 5.72
CA PHE A 353 8.86 -19.80 5.60
C PHE A 353 9.44 -20.87 6.54
N PHE A 354 8.85 -21.07 7.71
CA PHE A 354 9.42 -21.93 8.76
C PHE A 354 8.53 -23.13 9.15
N GLY A 355 7.35 -23.26 8.53
CA GLY A 355 6.37 -24.29 8.87
C GLY A 355 5.56 -23.94 10.12
N ALA A 356 4.74 -24.88 10.59
CA ALA A 356 3.84 -24.68 11.73
C ALA A 356 4.58 -24.14 12.96
N MET A 357 4.07 -23.08 13.55
CA MET A 357 4.69 -22.41 14.69
C MET A 357 4.78 -23.34 15.90
N THR A 358 5.99 -23.50 16.43
CA THR A 358 6.26 -24.28 17.66
C THR A 358 6.27 -23.39 18.90
N PRO A 359 6.14 -23.97 20.12
CA PRO A 359 6.32 -23.24 21.37
C PRO A 359 7.66 -22.50 21.48
N ASP A 360 8.75 -23.12 21.02
CA ASP A 360 10.07 -22.50 21.02
C ASP A 360 10.16 -21.33 20.06
N ARG A 361 9.56 -21.44 18.86
CA ARG A 361 9.49 -20.36 17.89
C ARG A 361 8.67 -19.19 18.40
N TYR A 362 7.53 -19.43 19.06
CA TYR A 362 6.77 -18.39 19.73
C TYR A 362 7.62 -17.62 20.77
N ALA A 363 8.33 -18.35 21.64
CA ALA A 363 9.19 -17.74 22.65
C ALA A 363 10.35 -16.93 22.03
N GLU A 364 10.94 -17.45 20.95
CA GLU A 364 11.97 -16.74 20.17
C GLU A 364 11.44 -15.43 19.57
N LEU A 365 10.27 -15.47 18.93
CA LEU A 365 9.63 -14.28 18.34
C LEU A 365 9.29 -13.24 19.40
N VAL A 366 8.74 -13.64 20.54
CA VAL A 366 8.48 -12.71 21.66
C VAL A 366 9.78 -12.08 22.15
N LYS A 367 10.84 -12.85 22.34
CA LYS A 367 12.15 -12.34 22.82
C LYS A 367 12.80 -11.42 21.79
N SER A 368 12.81 -11.79 20.52
CA SER A 368 13.46 -11.01 19.46
C SER A 368 12.69 -9.70 19.17
N THR A 369 11.37 -9.74 19.25
CA THR A 369 10.53 -8.56 18.94
C THR A 369 10.47 -7.57 20.11
N TYR A 370 10.43 -8.04 21.35
CA TYR A 370 10.16 -7.21 22.53
C TYR A 370 11.33 -7.14 23.53
N GLY A 371 12.43 -7.87 23.32
CA GLY A 371 13.49 -8.12 24.32
C GLY A 371 14.77 -7.36 24.17
N GLY A 372 14.92 -6.55 23.14
CA GLY A 372 16.20 -5.88 22.93
C GLY A 372 16.09 -4.36 22.77
N PRO A 373 17.24 -3.65 22.86
CA PRO A 373 17.34 -2.45 22.07
C PRO A 373 16.98 -2.89 20.66
N ALA A 374 16.05 -2.18 20.06
CA ALA A 374 15.58 -2.46 18.73
C ALA A 374 16.77 -2.88 17.87
N GLY A 375 16.66 -4.04 17.17
CA GLY A 375 17.79 -4.62 16.43
C GLY A 375 18.44 -3.61 15.51
N PRO A 376 19.57 -3.91 14.87
CA PRO A 376 20.27 -2.95 14.02
C PRO A 376 19.36 -2.52 12.88
N GLY A 377 18.41 -1.70 13.15
CA GLY A 377 17.35 -1.33 12.24
C GLY A 377 16.17 -0.65 12.87
N ALA A 378 15.96 -0.83 14.12
CA ALA A 378 14.90 -0.15 14.83
C ALA A 378 15.41 1.17 15.41
N GLY A 379 14.52 2.14 15.53
CA GLY A 379 14.73 3.33 16.34
C GLY A 379 14.91 2.99 17.84
N PRO A 380 14.80 3.96 18.74
CA PRO A 380 14.88 3.71 20.17
C PRO A 380 13.91 2.59 20.60
N PRO A 381 14.21 1.84 21.68
CA PRO A 381 13.38 0.73 22.11
C PRO A 381 11.94 1.19 22.31
N ASN A 382 11.01 0.54 21.60
CA ASN A 382 9.59 0.83 21.73
C ASN A 382 8.97 0.17 22.97
N TYR A 383 9.77 -0.60 23.73
CA TYR A 383 9.30 -1.42 24.85
C TYR A 383 10.26 -1.31 26.04
N LYS A 384 9.70 -1.39 27.25
CA LYS A 384 10.45 -1.37 28.50
C LYS A 384 11.21 -2.67 28.72
N GLU A 385 12.27 -2.63 29.53
CA GLU A 385 13.00 -3.82 29.98
C GLU A 385 12.05 -4.83 30.66
N GLY A 386 12.28 -6.12 30.45
CA GLY A 386 11.44 -7.20 30.99
C GLY A 386 10.14 -7.44 30.22
N THR A 387 9.88 -6.70 29.14
CA THR A 387 8.65 -6.90 28.34
C THR A 387 8.46 -8.32 27.82
N PRO A 388 9.47 -9.08 27.35
CA PRO A 388 9.25 -10.46 26.89
C PRO A 388 8.61 -11.37 27.92
N ASP A 389 9.11 -11.34 29.15
CA ASP A 389 8.58 -12.17 30.23
C ASP A 389 7.16 -11.77 30.61
N ALA A 390 6.88 -10.46 30.65
CA ALA A 390 5.54 -9.94 30.89
C ALA A 390 4.56 -10.36 29.78
N VAL A 391 4.98 -10.33 28.51
CA VAL A 391 4.18 -10.78 27.36
C VAL A 391 3.92 -12.29 27.45
N MET A 392 4.94 -13.11 27.71
CA MET A 392 4.75 -14.56 27.84
C MET A 392 3.80 -14.92 28.99
N ALA A 393 3.86 -14.16 30.11
CA ALA A 393 2.92 -14.33 31.24
C ALA A 393 1.48 -13.90 30.88
N LYS A 394 1.33 -12.84 30.09
CA LYS A 394 0.02 -12.30 29.67
C LYS A 394 -0.65 -13.16 28.60
N TYR A 395 0.15 -13.82 27.72
CA TYR A 395 -0.31 -14.64 26.61
C TYR A 395 0.26 -16.07 26.72
N PRO A 396 -0.09 -16.83 27.79
CA PRO A 396 0.41 -18.17 27.98
C PRO A 396 -0.15 -19.11 26.91
N LEU A 397 0.70 -19.98 26.34
CA LEU A 397 0.30 -20.91 25.28
C LEU A 397 -0.88 -21.80 25.65
N SER A 398 -1.06 -22.10 26.94
CA SER A 398 -2.19 -22.90 27.44
C SER A 398 -3.57 -22.24 27.24
N ALA A 399 -3.60 -20.93 26.95
CA ALA A 399 -4.84 -20.20 26.66
C ALA A 399 -5.24 -20.22 25.17
N TYR A 400 -4.41 -20.81 24.31
CA TYR A 400 -4.58 -20.80 22.85
C TYR A 400 -4.60 -22.22 22.28
N LYS A 401 -5.26 -22.39 21.11
CA LYS A 401 -5.33 -23.68 20.42
C LYS A 401 -4.01 -24.07 19.76
N ALA A 402 -3.30 -23.07 19.24
CA ALA A 402 -2.00 -23.23 18.59
C ALA A 402 -1.05 -22.06 18.98
N PRO A 403 0.28 -22.28 18.94
CA PRO A 403 1.24 -21.18 19.16
C PRO A 403 1.07 -20.02 18.17
N GLY A 404 0.63 -20.30 16.93
CA GLY A 404 0.30 -19.26 15.94
C GLY A 404 -0.85 -18.34 16.38
N ASP A 405 -1.88 -18.89 17.07
CA ASP A 405 -2.95 -18.06 17.64
C ASP A 405 -2.43 -17.12 18.75
N ALA A 406 -1.50 -17.63 19.59
CA ALA A 406 -0.88 -16.83 20.63
C ALA A 406 -0.04 -15.68 20.04
N TRP A 407 0.79 -15.98 19.04
CA TRP A 407 1.60 -14.96 18.36
C TRP A 407 0.71 -13.93 17.63
N THR A 408 -0.35 -14.38 16.96
CA THR A 408 -1.35 -13.48 16.35
C THR A 408 -1.90 -12.50 17.38
N ALA A 409 -2.32 -12.99 18.55
CA ALA A 409 -2.87 -12.13 19.60
C ALA A 409 -1.83 -11.13 20.14
N VAL A 410 -0.59 -11.57 20.37
CA VAL A 410 0.51 -10.70 20.83
C VAL A 410 0.82 -9.61 19.82
N ALA A 411 1.04 -10.00 18.56
CA ALA A 411 1.41 -9.06 17.50
C ALA A 411 0.26 -8.09 17.16
N THR A 412 -1.00 -8.56 17.21
CA THR A 412 -2.17 -7.71 17.05
C THR A 412 -2.23 -6.67 18.17
N ASP A 413 -2.28 -7.11 19.41
CA ASP A 413 -2.53 -6.22 20.55
C ASP A 413 -1.41 -5.19 20.72
N ALA A 414 -0.14 -5.58 20.48
CA ALA A 414 1.01 -4.67 20.48
C ALA A 414 0.91 -3.54 19.44
N ASN A 415 0.30 -3.84 18.30
CA ASN A 415 0.11 -2.87 17.22
C ASN A 415 -1.10 -1.98 17.47
N VAL A 416 -2.28 -2.59 17.62
CA VAL A 416 -3.55 -1.85 17.65
C VAL A 416 -3.71 -0.99 18.91
N CYS A 417 -3.06 -1.35 20.01
CA CYS A 417 -3.11 -0.56 21.26
C CYS A 417 -2.40 0.79 21.17
N ARG A 418 -1.67 1.06 20.09
CA ARG A 418 -1.13 2.40 19.80
C ARG A 418 -2.16 3.33 19.15
N HIS A 419 -3.23 2.78 18.55
CA HIS A 419 -4.25 3.59 17.87
C HIS A 419 -4.99 4.55 18.80
N PRO A 420 -5.43 4.18 20.02
CA PRO A 420 -6.05 5.11 20.96
C PRO A 420 -5.18 6.34 21.27
N TYR A 421 -3.89 6.10 21.49
CA TYR A 421 -2.92 7.16 21.73
C TYR A 421 -2.82 8.15 20.56
N LEU A 422 -2.71 7.63 19.34
CA LEU A 422 -2.68 8.44 18.12
C LEU A 422 -4.00 9.20 17.91
N ASN A 423 -5.13 8.47 17.98
CA ASN A 423 -6.45 9.01 17.70
C ASN A 423 -6.81 10.18 18.65
N ALA A 424 -6.46 10.03 19.93
CA ALA A 424 -6.68 11.09 20.92
C ALA A 424 -5.91 12.38 20.58
N ARG A 425 -4.73 12.28 19.96
CA ARG A 425 -3.93 13.44 19.53
C ARG A 425 -4.45 14.05 18.24
N VAL A 426 -4.61 13.24 17.21
CA VAL A 426 -5.06 13.68 15.89
C VAL A 426 -6.44 14.35 15.96
N SER A 427 -7.36 13.79 16.77
CA SER A 427 -8.73 14.31 16.90
C SER A 427 -8.83 15.70 17.52
N GLN A 428 -7.78 16.18 18.19
CA GLN A 428 -7.72 17.54 18.72
C GLN A 428 -7.50 18.59 17.63
N HIS A 429 -6.96 18.19 16.49
CA HIS A 429 -6.55 19.08 15.42
C HIS A 429 -7.48 19.00 14.20
N VAL A 430 -8.01 17.81 13.88
CA VAL A 430 -8.77 17.56 12.64
C VAL A 430 -9.98 16.66 12.88
N PRO A 431 -10.98 16.68 11.99
CA PRO A 431 -12.04 15.68 11.97
C PRO A 431 -11.45 14.28 11.76
N LEU A 432 -11.72 13.37 12.70
CA LEU A 432 -11.23 12.00 12.68
C LEU A 432 -12.39 11.01 12.72
N TYR A 433 -12.37 10.01 11.86
CA TYR A 433 -13.29 8.87 11.81
C TYR A 433 -12.50 7.58 11.96
N THR A 434 -12.85 6.75 12.93
CA THR A 434 -12.10 5.54 13.27
C THR A 434 -12.92 4.28 13.01
N TYR A 435 -12.25 3.20 12.61
CA TYR A 435 -12.91 1.91 12.37
C TYR A 435 -12.01 0.73 12.77
N GLU A 436 -12.66 -0.42 12.91
CA GLU A 436 -12.05 -1.73 13.02
C GLU A 436 -12.78 -2.68 12.07
N PHE A 437 -12.08 -3.22 11.08
CA PHE A 437 -12.60 -4.30 10.27
C PHE A 437 -12.49 -5.60 11.06
N ALA A 438 -13.61 -6.24 11.36
CA ALA A 438 -13.69 -7.34 12.32
C ALA A 438 -14.38 -8.60 11.76
N ASP A 439 -14.52 -8.70 10.44
CA ASP A 439 -15.05 -9.90 9.78
C ASP A 439 -13.99 -11.01 9.76
N ARG A 440 -14.06 -11.90 10.75
CA ARG A 440 -13.12 -12.99 10.94
C ARG A 440 -13.37 -14.20 10.03
N ASP A 441 -14.50 -14.22 9.34
CA ASP A 441 -14.89 -15.29 8.42
C ASP A 441 -14.54 -14.94 6.95
N ALA A 442 -14.05 -13.72 6.69
CA ALA A 442 -13.62 -13.30 5.37
C ALA A 442 -12.55 -14.24 4.81
N ALA A 443 -12.68 -14.63 3.54
CA ALA A 443 -11.76 -15.56 2.92
C ALA A 443 -10.31 -15.02 2.88
N TRP A 444 -9.37 -15.86 3.25
CA TRP A 444 -7.95 -15.51 3.35
C TRP A 444 -7.19 -16.00 2.12
N TYR A 445 -6.45 -15.13 1.49
CA TYR A 445 -5.73 -15.39 0.23
C TYR A 445 -4.40 -16.15 0.42
N PHE A 446 -3.97 -16.37 1.66
CA PHE A 446 -2.79 -17.19 1.95
C PHE A 446 -3.04 -18.68 1.69
N PRO A 447 -1.99 -19.48 1.44
CA PRO A 447 -2.04 -20.94 1.56
C PRO A 447 -2.54 -21.37 2.95
N LYS A 448 -2.92 -22.63 3.07
CA LYS A 448 -3.41 -23.18 4.35
C LYS A 448 -2.38 -22.99 5.47
N ILE A 449 -2.81 -22.41 6.57
CA ILE A 449 -2.07 -22.22 7.81
C ILE A 449 -2.65 -23.11 8.94
N ASN A 450 -1.92 -23.27 10.06
CA ASN A 450 -2.28 -24.17 11.16
C ASN A 450 -2.94 -23.46 12.35
N PHE A 451 -3.39 -22.22 12.18
CA PHE A 451 -4.10 -21.43 13.18
C PHE A 451 -5.22 -20.61 12.52
N ALA A 452 -6.03 -19.90 13.30
CA ALA A 452 -7.10 -19.07 12.77
C ALA A 452 -6.55 -17.74 12.22
N HIS A 453 -6.82 -17.42 10.95
CA HIS A 453 -6.38 -16.15 10.37
C HIS A 453 -7.18 -14.95 10.88
N GLY A 454 -8.45 -15.16 11.29
CA GLY A 454 -9.32 -14.08 11.74
C GLY A 454 -9.49 -12.97 10.71
N ALA A 455 -9.69 -11.75 11.17
CA ALA A 455 -9.63 -10.54 10.35
C ALA A 455 -8.16 -10.11 10.22
N ALA A 456 -7.39 -10.82 9.38
CA ALA A 456 -5.95 -10.63 9.23
C ALA A 456 -5.60 -9.31 8.54
N HIS A 457 -4.40 -8.78 8.82
CA HIS A 457 -3.84 -7.61 8.11
C HIS A 457 -4.00 -7.76 6.61
N THR A 458 -4.47 -6.73 5.91
CA THR A 458 -4.76 -6.69 4.46
C THR A 458 -6.08 -7.29 4.00
N ILE A 459 -6.77 -8.10 4.83
CA ILE A 459 -7.98 -8.84 4.39
C ILE A 459 -9.12 -7.90 3.96
N ASP A 460 -9.16 -6.69 4.49
CA ASP A 460 -10.14 -5.65 4.17
C ASP A 460 -9.96 -5.02 2.78
N ILE A 461 -8.78 -5.18 2.15
CA ILE A 461 -8.49 -4.65 0.80
C ILE A 461 -9.44 -5.24 -0.25
N GLN A 462 -9.73 -6.54 -0.18
CA GLN A 462 -10.62 -7.23 -1.13
C GLN A 462 -12.06 -6.68 -1.13
N PHE A 463 -12.47 -5.97 -0.08
CA PHE A 463 -13.78 -5.32 -0.01
C PHE A 463 -13.81 -3.96 -0.73
N LEU A 464 -12.67 -3.42 -1.09
CA LEU A 464 -12.53 -2.14 -1.80
C LEU A 464 -12.05 -2.32 -3.25
N PHE A 465 -11.17 -3.30 -3.48
CA PHE A 465 -10.57 -3.60 -4.78
C PHE A 465 -11.04 -4.97 -5.28
N VAL A 466 -11.60 -4.97 -6.48
CA VAL A 466 -12.22 -6.18 -7.07
C VAL A 466 -11.14 -7.24 -7.31
N ASP A 467 -11.46 -8.49 -6.93
CA ASP A 467 -10.60 -9.66 -7.14
C ASP A 467 -9.18 -9.51 -6.55
N TRP A 468 -9.00 -8.65 -5.53
CA TRP A 468 -7.71 -8.53 -4.87
C TRP A 468 -7.34 -9.82 -4.11
N HIS A 469 -6.09 -10.26 -4.25
CA HIS A 469 -5.63 -11.56 -3.75
C HIS A 469 -4.18 -11.57 -3.25
N GLY A 470 -3.54 -10.41 -3.08
CA GLY A 470 -2.21 -10.31 -2.48
C GLY A 470 -1.06 -10.68 -3.41
N GLY A 471 -1.16 -10.35 -4.70
CA GLY A 471 -0.08 -10.53 -5.67
C GLY A 471 -0.03 -11.92 -6.32
N PRO A 472 1.05 -12.22 -7.07
CA PRO A 472 1.13 -13.41 -7.93
C PRO A 472 1.03 -14.76 -7.21
N LEU A 473 1.37 -14.81 -5.93
CA LEU A 473 1.34 -16.03 -5.12
C LEU A 473 0.07 -16.18 -4.28
N GLY A 474 -0.77 -15.16 -4.25
CA GLY A 474 -2.02 -15.17 -3.50
C GLY A 474 -3.11 -15.99 -4.17
N ILE A 475 -4.07 -16.44 -3.39
CA ILE A 475 -5.19 -17.27 -3.84
C ILE A 475 -6.44 -16.41 -3.90
N LEU A 476 -6.99 -16.22 -5.11
CA LEU A 476 -8.23 -15.50 -5.30
C LEU A 476 -9.42 -16.25 -4.69
N HIS A 477 -10.16 -15.57 -3.84
CA HIS A 477 -11.44 -16.04 -3.31
C HIS A 477 -12.55 -15.04 -3.67
N PRO A 478 -13.56 -15.43 -4.46
CA PRO A 478 -14.68 -14.56 -4.74
C PRO A 478 -15.45 -14.23 -3.45
N LEU A 479 -15.83 -12.96 -3.29
CA LEU A 479 -16.68 -12.56 -2.17
C LEU A 479 -18.04 -13.26 -2.24
N THR A 480 -18.57 -13.68 -1.11
CA THR A 480 -19.93 -14.18 -0.95
C THR A 480 -20.94 -13.04 -1.17
N GLN A 481 -22.23 -13.38 -1.32
CA GLN A 481 -23.29 -12.36 -1.44
C GLN A 481 -23.33 -11.40 -0.23
N GLN A 482 -23.07 -11.90 0.96
CA GLN A 482 -23.06 -11.10 2.20
C GLN A 482 -21.84 -10.19 2.27
N GLU A 483 -20.66 -10.68 1.89
CA GLU A 483 -19.43 -9.90 1.77
C GLU A 483 -19.54 -8.84 0.68
N HIS A 484 -20.17 -9.13 -0.46
CA HIS A 484 -20.48 -8.11 -1.46
C HIS A 484 -21.40 -7.00 -0.91
N ALA A 485 -22.33 -7.33 -0.01
CA ALA A 485 -23.16 -6.31 0.64
C ALA A 485 -22.33 -5.41 1.58
N LEU A 486 -21.39 -6.00 2.35
CA LEU A 486 -20.43 -5.24 3.15
C LEU A 486 -19.51 -4.40 2.26
N SER A 487 -18.90 -4.98 1.22
CA SER A 487 -18.08 -4.27 0.24
C SER A 487 -18.78 -3.02 -0.29
N LYS A 488 -20.05 -3.16 -0.71
CA LYS A 488 -20.84 -2.01 -1.18
C LYS A 488 -21.01 -0.91 -0.12
N GLN A 489 -21.15 -1.27 1.15
CA GLN A 489 -21.23 -0.31 2.25
C GLN A 489 -19.89 0.39 2.48
N LEU A 490 -18.77 -0.35 2.46
CA LEU A 490 -17.43 0.21 2.63
C LEU A 490 -17.05 1.11 1.45
N VAL A 491 -17.23 0.66 0.21
CA VAL A 491 -17.04 1.49 -0.99
C VAL A 491 -17.86 2.78 -0.90
N GLY A 492 -19.12 2.68 -0.46
CA GLY A 492 -19.98 3.84 -0.24
C GLY A 492 -19.43 4.80 0.82
N ALA A 493 -18.91 4.29 1.93
CA ALA A 493 -18.34 5.10 2.99
C ALA A 493 -17.04 5.80 2.55
N TRP A 494 -16.15 5.07 1.87
CA TRP A 494 -14.89 5.63 1.32
C TRP A 494 -15.18 6.72 0.28
N THR A 495 -16.07 6.44 -0.69
CA THR A 495 -16.43 7.43 -1.69
C THR A 495 -17.12 8.64 -1.09
N ASN A 496 -18.01 8.48 -0.10
CA ASN A 496 -18.63 9.60 0.59
C ASN A 496 -17.59 10.44 1.35
N PHE A 497 -16.62 9.81 2.01
CA PHE A 497 -15.51 10.51 2.64
C PHE A 497 -14.67 11.30 1.61
N MET A 498 -14.42 10.77 0.44
CA MET A 498 -13.75 11.47 -0.65
C MET A 498 -14.54 12.70 -1.11
N TYR A 499 -15.87 12.65 -1.13
CA TYR A 499 -16.72 13.79 -1.48
C TYR A 499 -16.77 14.85 -0.38
N ALA A 500 -16.98 14.43 0.87
CA ALA A 500 -17.42 15.33 1.95
C ALA A 500 -16.47 15.42 3.14
N GLY A 501 -15.42 14.59 3.22
CA GLY A 501 -14.61 14.44 4.44
C GLY A 501 -15.39 13.79 5.60
N ASN A 502 -16.48 13.09 5.27
CA ASN A 502 -17.38 12.44 6.22
C ASN A 502 -17.90 11.12 5.60
N PRO A 503 -17.65 9.95 6.21
CA PRO A 503 -18.01 8.65 5.63
C PRO A 503 -19.49 8.30 5.77
N ASN A 504 -20.31 9.09 6.50
CA ASN A 504 -21.70 8.75 6.79
C ASN A 504 -22.54 8.65 5.53
N LEU A 505 -23.25 7.55 5.42
CA LEU A 505 -24.15 7.22 4.33
C LEU A 505 -25.60 7.27 4.83
N LYS A 506 -26.50 7.76 4.00
CA LYS A 506 -27.92 7.74 4.30
C LYS A 506 -28.39 6.27 4.37
N GLY A 507 -29.00 5.89 5.47
CA GLY A 507 -29.55 4.55 5.68
C GLY A 507 -28.57 3.50 6.22
N ASN A 508 -27.30 3.84 6.42
CA ASN A 508 -26.32 2.99 7.10
C ASN A 508 -26.24 3.29 8.60
N ALA A 509 -25.59 2.38 9.34
CA ALA A 509 -25.23 2.64 10.72
C ALA A 509 -24.44 3.96 10.83
N PRO A 510 -24.73 4.82 11.80
CA PRO A 510 -23.97 6.05 11.97
C PRO A 510 -22.50 5.75 12.21
N TRP A 511 -21.62 6.42 11.49
CA TRP A 511 -20.18 6.43 11.76
C TRP A 511 -19.85 7.75 12.47
N PRO A 512 -19.87 7.78 13.82
CA PRO A 512 -19.63 9.00 14.55
C PRO A 512 -18.17 9.43 14.43
N ARG A 513 -17.98 10.75 14.50
CA ARG A 513 -16.65 11.33 14.58
C ARG A 513 -16.01 10.92 15.90
N TYR A 514 -14.75 10.50 15.86
CA TYR A 514 -13.94 10.27 17.06
C TYR A 514 -13.61 11.62 17.70
N THR A 515 -13.87 11.76 19.00
CA THR A 515 -13.46 12.91 19.81
C THR A 515 -12.93 12.41 21.15
N LYS A 516 -12.16 13.25 21.84
CA LYS A 516 -11.64 12.91 23.17
C LYS A 516 -12.77 12.58 24.17
N ASP A 517 -13.92 13.26 24.06
CA ASP A 517 -15.05 13.09 24.96
C ASP A 517 -16.00 11.93 24.53
N ALA A 518 -15.93 11.53 23.28
CA ALA A 518 -16.67 10.40 22.72
C ALA A 518 -15.75 9.55 21.80
N PRO A 519 -14.78 8.81 22.39
CA PRO A 519 -13.87 7.98 21.64
C PRO A 519 -14.56 6.69 21.20
N VAL A 520 -14.80 6.55 19.89
CA VAL A 520 -15.59 5.47 19.30
C VAL A 520 -14.96 4.96 18.00
N TYR A 521 -15.24 3.69 17.66
CA TYR A 521 -14.85 3.05 16.42
C TYR A 521 -16.07 2.46 15.73
N LEU A 522 -16.10 2.45 14.40
CA LEU A 522 -17.05 1.65 13.65
C LEU A 522 -16.48 0.23 13.49
N SER A 523 -17.10 -0.75 14.13
CA SER A 523 -16.81 -2.16 13.90
C SER A 523 -17.52 -2.62 12.63
N GLN A 524 -16.75 -3.19 11.70
CA GLN A 524 -17.19 -3.57 10.35
C GLN A 524 -17.20 -5.10 10.23
N ASN A 525 -18.41 -5.66 10.18
CA ASN A 525 -18.66 -7.09 10.02
C ASN A 525 -19.71 -7.33 8.95
N VAL A 526 -19.68 -8.51 8.35
CA VAL A 526 -20.75 -8.95 7.45
C VAL A 526 -22.10 -8.92 8.17
N GLY A 527 -23.06 -8.25 7.53
CA GLY A 527 -24.44 -8.12 8.06
C GLY A 527 -24.59 -7.19 9.25
N HIS A 528 -23.50 -6.65 9.82
CA HIS A 528 -23.56 -5.83 11.01
C HIS A 528 -22.48 -4.76 11.10
N LEU A 529 -22.85 -3.50 10.90
CA LEU A 529 -22.01 -2.35 11.23
C LEU A 529 -22.46 -1.78 12.57
N SER A 530 -21.58 -1.70 13.54
CA SER A 530 -21.90 -1.20 14.89
C SER A 530 -20.83 -0.26 15.41
N THR A 531 -21.25 0.67 16.26
CA THR A 531 -20.29 1.52 16.98
C THR A 531 -19.86 0.81 18.26
N ILE A 532 -18.54 0.71 18.46
CA ILE A 532 -17.93 0.27 19.72
C ILE A 532 -17.21 1.45 20.39
N THR A 533 -17.23 1.47 21.70
CA THR A 533 -16.48 2.46 22.48
C THR A 533 -14.99 2.12 22.49
N GLU A 534 -14.13 3.11 22.72
CA GLU A 534 -12.70 2.85 22.92
C GLU A 534 -12.44 1.92 24.12
N ALA A 535 -13.24 1.99 25.16
CA ALA A 535 -13.14 1.06 26.29
C ALA A 535 -13.35 -0.41 25.85
N GLN A 536 -14.34 -0.66 24.99
CA GLN A 536 -14.57 -1.99 24.41
C GLN A 536 -13.41 -2.43 23.51
N TYR A 537 -12.92 -1.53 22.63
CA TYR A 537 -11.75 -1.77 21.79
C TYR A 537 -10.51 -2.10 22.63
N ARG A 538 -10.18 -1.27 23.62
CA ARG A 538 -9.05 -1.48 24.54
C ARG A 538 -9.14 -2.80 25.32
N SER A 539 -10.36 -3.14 25.78
CA SER A 539 -10.61 -4.41 26.48
C SER A 539 -10.40 -5.62 25.59
N ALA A 540 -10.89 -5.57 24.33
CA ALA A 540 -10.71 -6.65 23.37
C ALA A 540 -9.24 -6.93 23.07
N HIS A 541 -8.41 -5.89 22.98
CA HIS A 541 -6.99 -5.93 22.65
C HIS A 541 -6.04 -5.85 23.85
N LYS A 542 -6.56 -5.97 25.07
CA LYS A 542 -5.74 -5.94 26.31
C LYS A 542 -4.82 -4.71 26.41
N CYS A 543 -5.26 -3.55 25.91
CA CYS A 543 -4.43 -2.35 25.81
C CYS A 543 -3.94 -1.82 27.16
N ASP A 544 -4.67 -2.06 28.25
CA ASP A 544 -4.20 -1.68 29.59
C ASP A 544 -2.92 -2.41 30.00
N PHE A 545 -2.70 -3.64 29.52
CA PHE A 545 -1.43 -4.32 29.67
C PHE A 545 -0.35 -3.67 28.79
N TRP A 546 -0.65 -3.41 27.51
CA TRP A 546 0.33 -2.85 26.59
C TRP A 546 0.78 -1.46 27.00
N ASP A 547 -0.07 -0.62 27.58
CA ASP A 547 0.31 0.69 28.12
C ASP A 547 1.33 0.60 29.28
N THR A 548 1.43 -0.55 29.95
CA THR A 548 2.45 -0.75 30.98
C THR A 548 3.84 -1.00 30.43
N VAL A 549 3.94 -1.52 29.20
CA VAL A 549 5.22 -1.96 28.58
C VAL A 549 5.63 -1.16 27.36
N LEU A 550 4.71 -0.46 26.69
CA LEU A 550 5.01 0.42 25.57
C LEU A 550 5.78 1.67 26.02
N ILE A 551 6.64 2.16 25.11
CA ILE A 551 7.23 3.50 25.16
C ILE A 551 6.59 4.27 24.00
N TYR A 552 5.89 5.34 24.31
CA TYR A 552 5.20 6.19 23.35
C TYR A 552 6.09 7.34 22.90
#